data_51938c12301070c30ef365d6596315e5
#
_entry.id   51938c12301070c30ef365d6596315e5
#
_cell.length_a   1.000
_cell.length_b   1.000
_cell.length_c   1.000
_cell.angle_alpha   90.00
_cell.angle_beta   90.00
_cell.angle_gamma   90.00
#
_symmetry.space_group_name_H-M   'P 1'
#
loop_
_entity.id
_entity.type
_entity.pdbx_description
1 polymer ?
#
loop_
_entity_poly.entity_id
_entity_poly.type
_entity_poly.pdbx_seq_one_letter_code
_entity_poly.pdbx_strand_id
1 'polypeptide(L)'
;MRVFDVSRLRNPKAVSTEQKSQPVLKIFLKIAVTVITVFYGLVPAIADLNETHLFNPLWSEHARFHGAWFLAFAAGIALIALFLIWVRDDVFLPIAFGLIFLAGFWVAMVFGPTYGGALVDENGYAQTVLGLDSNMFLFSLVGVFLLILLALARRISRTGK
;
A
#
# COMPACT_ATOMS: atom_id res chain seq x y z
N MET A 1 43.32 -2.91 4.28
CA MET A 1 43.44 -3.94 5.32
C MET A 1 42.00 -4.41 5.66
N ARG A 2 41.58 -5.59 5.16
CA ARG A 2 40.24 -6.12 5.48
C ARG A 2 40.34 -6.80 6.84
N VAL A 3 39.63 -6.26 7.82
CA VAL A 3 39.46 -6.90 9.13
C VAL A 3 38.67 -8.17 8.93
N PHE A 4 39.26 -9.32 9.14
CA PHE A 4 38.56 -10.63 9.15
C PHE A 4 37.60 -10.65 10.34
N ASP A 5 36.32 -10.67 10.07
CA ASP A 5 35.26 -10.80 11.09
C ASP A 5 35.24 -12.26 11.60
N VAL A 6 35.87 -12.50 12.72
CA VAL A 6 36.00 -13.80 13.39
C VAL A 6 34.65 -14.31 13.91
N SER A 7 33.60 -13.47 13.99
CA SER A 7 32.27 -13.86 14.46
C SER A 7 31.59 -14.85 13.50
N ARG A 8 31.97 -14.83 12.21
CA ARG A 8 31.46 -15.75 11.18
C ARG A 8 31.94 -17.20 11.35
N LEU A 9 32.99 -17.45 12.12
CA LEU A 9 33.50 -18.79 12.36
C LEU A 9 32.75 -19.55 13.47
N ARG A 10 31.83 -18.89 14.18
CA ARG A 10 31.18 -19.47 15.37
C ARG A 10 30.03 -20.45 15.09
N ASN A 11 29.37 -20.39 13.90
CA ASN A 11 28.34 -21.38 13.57
C ASN A 11 28.07 -21.48 12.04
N PRO A 12 28.77 -22.39 11.31
CA PRO A 12 28.58 -22.60 9.87
C PRO A 12 27.15 -22.98 9.48
N LYS A 13 26.43 -23.67 10.35
CA LYS A 13 25.04 -24.12 10.12
C LYS A 13 24.07 -22.93 10.16
N ALA A 14 24.29 -21.96 11.05
CA ALA A 14 23.47 -20.74 11.12
C ALA A 14 23.62 -19.88 9.86
N VAL A 15 24.86 -19.71 9.35
CA VAL A 15 25.14 -18.98 8.11
C VAL A 15 24.46 -19.65 6.91
N SER A 16 24.50 -20.97 6.80
CA SER A 16 23.87 -21.70 5.70
C SER A 16 22.33 -21.62 5.72
N THR A 17 21.73 -21.57 6.90
CA THR A 17 20.28 -21.46 7.08
C THR A 17 19.80 -20.05 6.73
N GLU A 18 20.51 -19.03 7.16
CA GLU A 18 20.22 -17.63 6.88
C GLU A 18 20.34 -17.32 5.37
N GLN A 19 21.36 -17.86 4.72
CA GLN A 19 21.57 -17.68 3.27
C GLN A 19 20.49 -18.36 2.43
N LYS A 20 19.95 -19.51 2.87
CA LYS A 20 18.84 -20.21 2.19
C LYS A 20 17.49 -19.50 2.37
N SER A 21 17.27 -18.79 3.47
CA SER A 21 16.00 -18.11 3.75
C SER A 21 15.81 -16.79 2.99
N GLN A 22 16.88 -16.17 2.54
CA GLN A 22 16.84 -14.85 1.86
C GLN A 22 16.00 -14.82 0.57
N PRO A 23 16.09 -15.81 -0.36
CA PRO A 23 15.27 -15.79 -1.57
C PRO A 23 13.78 -16.00 -1.28
N VAL A 24 13.44 -16.85 -0.31
CA VAL A 24 12.04 -17.08 0.10
C VAL A 24 11.44 -15.81 0.71
N LEU A 25 12.20 -15.13 1.56
CA LEU A 25 11.75 -13.90 2.20
C LEU A 25 11.57 -12.75 1.19
N LYS A 26 12.45 -12.66 0.18
CA LYS A 26 12.29 -11.69 -0.92
C LYS A 26 11.03 -11.92 -1.73
N ILE A 27 10.75 -13.18 -2.12
CA ILE A 27 9.54 -13.48 -2.88
C ILE A 27 8.28 -13.24 -2.06
N PHE A 28 8.29 -13.59 -0.77
CA PHE A 28 7.20 -13.26 0.14
C PHE A 28 6.95 -11.76 0.21
N LEU A 29 8.01 -10.96 0.36
CA LEU A 29 7.91 -9.49 0.39
C LEU A 29 7.31 -8.95 -0.91
N LYS A 30 7.76 -9.43 -2.07
CA LYS A 30 7.20 -9.03 -3.37
C LYS A 30 5.71 -9.37 -3.48
N ILE A 31 5.31 -10.57 -3.08
CA ILE A 31 3.90 -10.99 -3.10
C ILE A 31 3.07 -10.10 -2.15
N ALA A 32 3.53 -9.87 -0.93
CA ALA A 32 2.82 -9.05 0.04
C ALA A 32 2.65 -7.60 -0.45
N VAL A 33 3.70 -6.99 -1.00
CA VAL A 33 3.63 -5.64 -1.58
C VAL A 33 2.71 -5.63 -2.80
N THR A 34 2.71 -6.69 -3.64
CA THR A 34 1.79 -6.82 -4.78
C THR A 34 0.34 -6.82 -4.32
N VAL A 35 -0.01 -7.65 -3.32
CA VAL A 35 -1.39 -7.73 -2.79
C VAL A 35 -1.86 -6.36 -2.31
N ILE A 36 -1.02 -5.64 -1.55
CA ILE A 36 -1.36 -4.31 -1.07
C ILE A 36 -1.46 -3.30 -2.22
N THR A 37 -0.59 -3.38 -3.23
CA THR A 37 -0.64 -2.52 -4.41
C THR A 37 -1.95 -2.70 -5.19
N VAL A 38 -2.36 -3.94 -5.42
CA VAL A 38 -3.66 -4.24 -6.04
C VAL A 38 -4.79 -3.68 -5.20
N PHE A 39 -4.71 -3.85 -3.88
CA PHE A 39 -5.73 -3.41 -2.95
C PHE A 39 -5.94 -1.88 -2.97
N TYR A 40 -4.87 -1.06 -2.85
CA TYR A 40 -5.06 0.40 -2.81
C TYR A 40 -5.24 1.03 -4.18
N GLY A 41 -4.79 0.41 -5.26
CA GLY A 41 -4.76 1.05 -6.57
C GLY A 41 -5.74 0.49 -7.59
N LEU A 42 -5.95 -0.84 -7.64
CA LEU A 42 -6.82 -1.48 -8.63
C LEU A 42 -8.22 -1.77 -8.07
N VAL A 43 -8.33 -2.16 -6.79
CA VAL A 43 -9.63 -2.46 -6.19
C VAL A 43 -10.54 -1.23 -6.17
N PRO A 44 -10.11 -0.02 -5.73
CA PRO A 44 -10.94 1.17 -5.80
C PRO A 44 -11.33 1.55 -7.23
N ALA A 45 -10.42 1.39 -8.19
CA ALA A 45 -10.69 1.68 -9.61
C ALA A 45 -11.86 0.85 -10.18
N ILE A 46 -12.19 -0.30 -9.56
CA ILE A 46 -13.31 -1.15 -9.95
C ILE A 46 -14.48 -0.97 -8.98
N ALA A 47 -14.19 -0.96 -7.67
CA ALA A 47 -15.20 -0.91 -6.62
C ALA A 47 -16.00 0.40 -6.62
N ASP A 48 -15.35 1.53 -6.96
CA ASP A 48 -15.98 2.84 -6.96
C ASP A 48 -16.70 3.19 -8.29
N LEU A 49 -16.72 2.26 -9.26
CA LEU A 49 -17.53 2.37 -10.47
C LEU A 49 -18.99 1.99 -10.19
N ASN A 50 -19.64 2.66 -9.27
CA ASN A 50 -21.00 2.37 -8.81
C ASN A 50 -21.78 3.65 -8.47
N GLU A 51 -23.06 3.47 -8.08
CA GLU A 51 -24.00 4.56 -7.79
C GLU A 51 -23.74 5.27 -6.45
N THR A 52 -22.91 4.72 -5.57
CA THR A 52 -22.50 5.40 -4.32
C THR A 52 -21.26 6.27 -4.50
N HIS A 53 -20.55 6.13 -5.64
CA HIS A 53 -19.33 6.87 -5.96
C HIS A 53 -19.43 7.50 -7.36
N LEU A 54 -18.73 6.97 -8.36
CA LEU A 54 -18.56 7.65 -9.65
C LEU A 54 -19.88 7.91 -10.40
N PHE A 55 -20.85 7.00 -10.28
CA PHE A 55 -22.17 7.14 -10.91
C PHE A 55 -23.24 7.70 -9.97
N ASN A 56 -22.84 8.28 -8.83
CA ASN A 56 -23.77 8.88 -7.89
C ASN A 56 -24.52 10.05 -8.56
N PRO A 57 -25.86 9.97 -8.66
CA PRO A 57 -26.65 11.01 -9.31
C PRO A 57 -26.64 12.34 -8.55
N LEU A 58 -26.29 12.35 -7.27
CA LEU A 58 -26.20 13.55 -6.43
C LEU A 58 -24.88 14.30 -6.63
N TRP A 59 -23.87 13.66 -7.21
CA TRP A 59 -22.61 14.34 -7.53
C TRP A 59 -22.75 15.24 -8.76
N SER A 60 -22.13 16.42 -8.70
CA SER A 60 -22.01 17.26 -9.89
C SER A 60 -21.17 16.56 -10.97
N GLU A 61 -21.39 16.94 -12.24
CA GLU A 61 -20.59 16.41 -13.35
C GLU A 61 -19.09 16.65 -13.16
N HIS A 62 -18.73 17.81 -12.58
CA HIS A 62 -17.35 18.14 -12.27
C HIS A 62 -16.74 17.25 -11.18
N ALA A 63 -17.50 16.93 -10.13
CA ALA A 63 -17.06 16.00 -9.08
C ALA A 63 -16.84 14.58 -9.64
N ARG A 64 -17.74 14.10 -10.50
CA ARG A 64 -17.58 12.82 -11.21
C ARG A 64 -16.33 12.79 -12.09
N PHE A 65 -16.02 13.89 -12.78
CA PHE A 65 -14.79 14.00 -13.56
C PHE A 65 -13.54 13.87 -12.69
N HIS A 66 -13.48 14.53 -11.54
CA HIS A 66 -12.37 14.39 -10.59
C HIS A 66 -12.29 12.98 -9.99
N GLY A 67 -13.42 12.35 -9.69
CA GLY A 67 -13.47 10.96 -9.25
C GLY A 67 -12.87 10.01 -10.30
N ALA A 68 -13.31 10.11 -11.55
CA ALA A 68 -12.78 9.30 -12.65
C ALA A 68 -11.27 9.51 -12.84
N TRP A 69 -10.82 10.77 -12.80
CA TRP A 69 -9.39 11.09 -12.91
C TRP A 69 -8.58 10.47 -11.77
N PHE A 70 -9.06 10.60 -10.52
CA PHE A 70 -8.39 10.00 -9.36
C PHE A 70 -8.28 8.47 -9.47
N LEU A 71 -9.36 7.79 -9.87
CA LEU A 71 -9.35 6.33 -10.05
C LEU A 71 -8.38 5.89 -11.15
N ALA A 72 -8.37 6.59 -12.29
CA ALA A 72 -7.44 6.32 -13.39
C ALA A 72 -5.98 6.56 -12.96
N PHE A 73 -5.71 7.63 -12.21
CA PHE A 73 -4.40 7.92 -11.65
C PHE A 73 -3.94 6.83 -10.67
N ALA A 74 -4.79 6.41 -9.74
CA ALA A 74 -4.50 5.36 -8.77
C ALA A 74 -4.19 4.03 -9.46
N ALA A 75 -4.99 3.64 -10.46
CA ALA A 75 -4.74 2.44 -11.27
C ALA A 75 -3.41 2.53 -12.03
N GLY A 76 -3.11 3.67 -12.64
CA GLY A 76 -1.85 3.90 -13.34
C GLY A 76 -0.63 3.77 -12.43
N ILE A 77 -0.68 4.36 -11.24
CA ILE A 77 0.38 4.21 -10.23
C ILE A 77 0.53 2.75 -9.77
N ALA A 78 -0.58 2.02 -9.59
CA ALA A 78 -0.52 0.60 -9.24
C ALA A 78 0.13 -0.25 -10.34
N LEU A 79 -0.16 0.01 -11.60
CA LEU A 79 0.49 -0.68 -12.73
C LEU A 79 2.00 -0.41 -12.77
N ILE A 80 2.42 0.83 -12.55
CA ILE A 80 3.84 1.18 -12.42
C ILE A 80 4.46 0.46 -11.23
N ALA A 81 3.80 0.41 -10.09
CA ALA A 81 4.27 -0.30 -8.90
C ALA A 81 4.45 -1.80 -9.17
N LEU A 82 3.50 -2.45 -9.85
CA LEU A 82 3.62 -3.86 -10.24
C LEU A 82 4.82 -4.10 -11.18
N PHE A 83 5.04 -3.20 -12.15
CA PHE A 83 6.22 -3.25 -13.01
C PHE A 83 7.52 -3.14 -12.18
N LEU A 84 7.59 -2.20 -11.23
CA LEU A 84 8.76 -2.02 -10.36
C LEU A 84 9.03 -3.27 -9.54
N ILE A 85 8.00 -3.90 -8.94
CA ILE A 85 8.14 -5.10 -8.12
C ILE A 85 8.68 -6.28 -8.95
N TRP A 86 8.10 -6.53 -10.12
CA TRP A 86 8.35 -7.78 -10.84
C TRP A 86 9.42 -7.69 -11.91
N VAL A 87 9.59 -6.51 -12.54
CA VAL A 87 10.56 -6.32 -13.61
C VAL A 87 11.84 -5.63 -13.11
N ARG A 88 11.70 -4.70 -12.15
CA ARG A 88 12.85 -3.92 -11.64
C ARG A 88 13.39 -4.43 -10.29
N ASP A 89 12.74 -5.44 -9.68
CA ASP A 89 13.07 -5.99 -8.36
C ASP A 89 13.10 -4.92 -7.24
N ASP A 90 12.29 -3.86 -7.41
CA ASP A 90 12.17 -2.76 -6.47
C ASP A 90 10.84 -2.85 -5.72
N VAL A 91 10.91 -2.92 -4.40
CA VAL A 91 9.74 -2.90 -3.51
C VAL A 91 9.64 -1.58 -2.71
N PHE A 92 10.70 -0.75 -2.70
CA PHE A 92 10.72 0.47 -1.90
C PHE A 92 9.80 1.55 -2.47
N LEU A 93 9.88 1.80 -3.78
CA LEU A 93 8.99 2.76 -4.44
C LEU A 93 7.52 2.33 -4.37
N PRO A 94 7.14 1.07 -4.67
CA PRO A 94 5.77 0.59 -4.47
C PRO A 94 5.25 0.78 -3.03
N ILE A 95 6.05 0.50 -2.02
CA ILE A 95 5.68 0.76 -0.62
C ILE A 95 5.48 2.26 -0.39
N ALA A 96 6.37 3.12 -0.91
CA ALA A 96 6.23 4.57 -0.78
C ALA A 96 4.96 5.08 -1.46
N PHE A 97 4.60 4.58 -2.66
CA PHE A 97 3.36 4.93 -3.34
C PHE A 97 2.12 4.57 -2.50
N GLY A 98 2.11 3.37 -1.90
CA GLY A 98 1.02 2.97 -1.00
C GLY A 98 0.91 3.88 0.22
N LEU A 99 2.04 4.21 0.86
CA LEU A 99 2.05 5.14 2.01
C LEU A 99 1.57 6.54 1.64
N ILE A 100 1.94 7.06 0.45
CA ILE A 100 1.47 8.36 -0.05
C ILE A 100 -0.03 8.31 -0.32
N PHE A 101 -0.53 7.24 -0.95
CA PHE A 101 -1.96 7.05 -1.20
C PHE A 101 -2.77 7.08 0.11
N LEU A 102 -2.32 6.33 1.11
CA LEU A 102 -2.97 6.31 2.42
C LEU A 102 -2.88 7.66 3.15
N ALA A 103 -1.73 8.34 3.05
CA ALA A 103 -1.58 9.68 3.61
C ALA A 103 -2.58 10.66 2.97
N GLY A 104 -2.85 10.55 1.67
CA GLY A 104 -3.88 11.34 0.97
C GLY A 104 -5.26 11.15 1.57
N PHE A 105 -5.66 9.90 1.87
CA PHE A 105 -6.92 9.62 2.56
C PHE A 105 -6.99 10.31 3.94
N TRP A 106 -5.95 10.20 4.76
CA TRP A 106 -5.92 10.81 6.08
C TRP A 106 -5.93 12.34 6.02
N VAL A 107 -5.22 12.92 5.05
CA VAL A 107 -5.28 14.37 4.79
C VAL A 107 -6.70 14.79 4.40
N ALA A 108 -7.34 14.09 3.47
CA ALA A 108 -8.71 14.35 3.07
C ALA A 108 -9.69 14.24 4.24
N MET A 109 -9.54 13.23 5.09
CA MET A 109 -10.38 13.03 6.27
C MET A 109 -10.21 14.15 7.30
N VAL A 110 -8.96 14.53 7.63
CA VAL A 110 -8.69 15.58 8.63
C VAL A 110 -9.18 16.95 8.16
N PHE A 111 -9.00 17.27 6.89
CA PHE A 111 -9.39 18.56 6.33
C PHE A 111 -10.80 18.55 5.72
N GLY A 112 -11.49 17.41 5.67
CA GLY A 112 -12.84 17.24 5.14
C GLY A 112 -13.83 18.34 5.57
N PRO A 113 -13.94 18.66 6.86
CA PRO A 113 -14.86 19.70 7.32
C PRO A 113 -14.60 21.09 6.71
N THR A 114 -13.38 21.38 6.28
CA THR A 114 -13.02 22.71 5.72
C THR A 114 -13.55 22.94 4.30
N TYR A 115 -13.85 21.86 3.58
CA TYR A 115 -14.37 21.89 2.21
C TYR A 115 -15.69 21.13 2.02
N GLY A 116 -16.33 20.71 3.13
CA GLY A 116 -17.62 20.00 3.11
C GLY A 116 -17.51 18.52 2.73
N GLY A 117 -16.31 17.93 2.85
CA GLY A 117 -16.10 16.49 2.63
C GLY A 117 -16.56 15.64 3.83
N ALA A 118 -17.10 14.45 3.55
CA ALA A 118 -17.54 13.47 4.53
C ALA A 118 -17.13 12.06 4.11
N LEU A 119 -17.02 11.15 5.10
CA LEU A 119 -16.80 9.71 4.83
C LEU A 119 -18.10 8.98 4.48
N VAL A 120 -19.21 9.49 4.97
CA VAL A 120 -20.54 8.94 4.71
C VAL A 120 -21.04 9.57 3.42
N ASP A 121 -21.52 8.74 2.50
CA ASP A 121 -22.10 9.22 1.24
C ASP A 121 -23.44 9.95 1.48
N GLU A 122 -23.94 10.62 0.45
CA GLU A 122 -25.19 11.39 0.50
C GLU A 122 -26.42 10.49 0.74
N ASN A 123 -26.32 9.17 0.52
CA ASN A 123 -27.36 8.19 0.80
C ASN A 123 -27.37 7.75 2.28
N GLY A 124 -26.39 8.22 3.08
CA GLY A 124 -26.27 7.90 4.50
C GLY A 124 -25.73 6.49 4.77
N TYR A 125 -25.15 5.83 3.76
CA TYR A 125 -24.60 4.49 3.91
C TYR A 125 -23.22 4.53 4.56
N ALA A 126 -23.11 3.99 5.77
CA ALA A 126 -21.85 3.89 6.51
C ALA A 126 -21.60 2.44 6.90
N GLN A 127 -20.60 1.81 6.31
CA GLN A 127 -20.11 0.51 6.77
C GLN A 127 -19.17 0.68 7.96
N THR A 128 -19.37 -0.16 8.99
CA THR A 128 -18.49 -0.15 10.15
C THR A 128 -17.87 -1.52 10.41
N VAL A 129 -16.62 -1.53 10.84
CA VAL A 129 -15.87 -2.70 11.31
C VAL A 129 -15.36 -2.40 12.70
N LEU A 130 -15.73 -3.23 13.68
CA LEU A 130 -15.37 -3.03 15.10
C LEU A 130 -15.77 -1.64 15.64
N GLY A 131 -16.84 -1.06 15.15
CA GLY A 131 -17.33 0.28 15.57
C GLY A 131 -16.60 1.47 14.94
N LEU A 132 -15.66 1.22 14.03
CA LEU A 132 -14.98 2.25 13.21
C LEU A 132 -15.54 2.24 11.79
N ASP A 133 -15.49 3.38 11.12
CA ASP A 133 -15.73 3.41 9.67
C ASP A 133 -14.81 2.40 8.97
N SER A 134 -15.35 1.67 7.99
CA SER A 134 -14.62 0.58 7.33
C SER A 134 -13.38 1.04 6.59
N ASN A 135 -13.40 2.25 5.99
CA ASN A 135 -12.24 2.81 5.31
C ASN A 135 -11.17 3.22 6.32
N MET A 136 -11.57 3.86 7.44
CA MET A 136 -10.64 4.19 8.52
C MET A 136 -9.96 2.94 9.09
N PHE A 137 -10.73 1.88 9.36
CA PHE A 137 -10.19 0.62 9.86
C PHE A 137 -9.22 -0.01 8.85
N LEU A 138 -9.64 -0.13 7.61
CA LEU A 138 -8.91 -0.83 6.56
C LEU A 138 -7.63 -0.07 6.16
N PHE A 139 -7.69 1.24 5.98
CA PHE A 139 -6.52 2.05 5.63
C PHE A 139 -5.52 2.15 6.78
N SER A 140 -5.98 2.14 8.04
CA SER A 140 -5.08 2.01 9.19
C SER A 140 -4.34 0.68 9.17
N LEU A 141 -5.06 -0.42 8.95
CA LEU A 141 -4.48 -1.77 8.90
C LEU A 141 -3.45 -1.89 7.77
N VAL A 142 -3.80 -1.44 6.56
CA VAL A 142 -2.89 -1.45 5.40
C VAL A 142 -1.67 -0.56 5.64
N GLY A 143 -1.85 0.59 6.29
CA GLY A 143 -0.74 1.47 6.67
C GLY A 143 0.26 0.79 7.61
N VAL A 144 -0.23 0.11 8.65
CA VAL A 144 0.62 -0.68 9.55
C VAL A 144 1.36 -1.78 8.80
N PHE A 145 0.68 -2.51 7.92
CA PHE A 145 1.31 -3.54 7.09
C PHE A 145 2.41 -2.98 6.19
N LEU A 146 2.18 -1.86 5.53
CA LEU A 146 3.20 -1.20 4.69
C LEU A 146 4.43 -0.79 5.50
N LEU A 147 4.26 -0.29 6.71
CA LEU A 147 5.39 0.03 7.60
C LEU A 147 6.18 -1.21 8.01
N ILE A 148 5.49 -2.31 8.31
CA ILE A 148 6.13 -3.61 8.60
C ILE A 148 6.92 -4.10 7.38
N LEU A 149 6.33 -4.06 6.18
CA LEU A 149 6.98 -4.47 4.94
C LEU A 149 8.18 -3.58 4.61
N LEU A 150 8.10 -2.28 4.88
CA LEU A 150 9.23 -1.35 4.74
C LEU A 150 10.39 -1.72 5.67
N ALA A 151 10.08 -2.02 6.94
CA ALA A 151 11.09 -2.46 7.90
C ALA A 151 11.75 -3.77 7.47
N LEU A 152 10.95 -4.74 6.98
CA LEU A 152 11.43 -6.01 6.44
C LEU A 152 12.31 -5.83 5.21
N ALA A 153 11.88 -4.99 4.25
CA ALA A 153 12.65 -4.66 3.05
C ALA A 153 14.03 -4.08 3.40
N ARG A 154 14.06 -3.12 4.36
CA ARG A 154 15.30 -2.54 4.86
C ARG A 154 16.24 -3.56 5.51
N ARG A 155 15.66 -4.50 6.29
CA ARG A 155 16.45 -5.58 6.91
C ARG A 155 17.09 -6.48 5.85
N ILE A 156 16.30 -6.96 4.87
CA ILE A 156 16.79 -7.81 3.78
C ILE A 156 17.89 -7.10 2.97
N SER A 157 17.72 -5.83 2.66
CA SER A 157 18.70 -5.04 1.91
C SER A 157 20.04 -4.87 2.65
N ARG A 158 20.01 -4.85 3.99
CA ARG A 158 21.23 -4.73 4.82
C ARG A 158 21.99 -6.05 4.97
N THR A 159 21.29 -7.17 5.01
CA THR A 159 21.90 -8.51 5.18
C THR A 159 22.41 -9.08 3.87
N GLY A 160 21.97 -8.57 2.72
CA GLY A 160 22.44 -9.00 1.39
C GLY A 160 23.67 -8.27 0.86
N LYS A 161 24.21 -7.31 1.64
CA LYS A 161 25.49 -6.62 1.39
C LYS A 161 26.61 -7.25 2.23
#